data_ffc7388543953de314f62f002d4dd72f
#
_entry.id   ffc7388543953de314f62f002d4dd72f
#
_cell.length_a   1.000
_cell.length_b   1.000
_cell.length_c   1.000
_cell.angle_alpha   90.00
_cell.angle_beta   90.00
_cell.angle_gamma   90.00
#
_symmetry.space_group_name_H-M   'P 1'
#
loop_
_entity.id
_entity.type
_entity.pdbx_description
1 polymer ?
#
loop_
_entity_poly.entity_id
_entity_poly.type
_entity_poly.pdbx_seq_one_letter_code
_entity_poly.pdbx_strand_id
1 'polypeptide(L)'
;QVADVAITAPGIDDATHKAISRSLTGQLNQYVEAGQYFKQVSEFPTRLEEQDVLLKFNMTSLKGHRGPHPGYFPGALLTLTVWIWVNGPIYVDTFDVAGDLVIEDRNGNTLASAKQEVKLERNVGLYGREYWAPTLGAPQLRQVVAQLLDDATVKLAKQ
;
A
#
# COMPACT_ATOMS: atom_id res chain seq x y z
N GLN A 1 -15.22 5.70 -11.55
CA GLN A 1 -14.95 6.56 -10.39
C GLN A 1 -14.19 5.80 -9.32
N VAL A 2 -13.37 6.50 -8.56
CA VAL A 2 -12.70 5.97 -7.36
C VAL A 2 -13.36 6.61 -6.14
N ALA A 3 -14.01 5.80 -5.30
CA ALA A 3 -14.59 6.26 -4.05
C ALA A 3 -13.51 6.65 -3.04
N ASP A 4 -13.88 7.41 -2.02
CA ASP A 4 -12.97 7.70 -0.91
C ASP A 4 -12.44 6.40 -0.29
N VAL A 5 -11.13 6.31 -0.15
CA VAL A 5 -10.49 5.09 0.37
C VAL A 5 -10.90 4.86 1.81
N ALA A 6 -11.49 3.71 2.09
CA ALA A 6 -11.75 3.27 3.45
C ALA A 6 -10.46 2.73 4.10
N ILE A 7 -10.26 3.02 5.37
CA ILE A 7 -9.13 2.52 6.14
C ILE A 7 -9.67 1.85 7.40
N THR A 8 -9.57 0.54 7.44
CA THR A 8 -9.97 -0.29 8.59
C THR A 8 -8.76 -0.85 9.34
N ALA A 9 -7.55 -0.41 8.95
CA ALA A 9 -6.31 -0.80 9.60
C ALA A 9 -6.30 -0.40 11.07
N PRO A 10 -5.92 -1.29 12.00
CA PRO A 10 -5.88 -0.99 13.42
C PRO A 10 -4.71 -0.07 13.78
N GLY A 11 -4.82 0.63 14.90
CA GLY A 11 -3.74 1.44 15.46
C GLY A 11 -3.56 2.84 14.85
N ILE A 12 -4.52 3.30 14.05
CA ILE A 12 -4.51 4.63 13.42
C ILE A 12 -5.66 5.45 14.03
N ASP A 13 -5.41 6.69 14.44
CA ASP A 13 -6.42 7.61 14.97
C ASP A 13 -7.31 8.22 13.87
N ASP A 14 -8.49 8.75 14.23
CA ASP A 14 -9.47 9.26 13.26
C ASP A 14 -8.96 10.43 12.41
N ALA A 15 -8.16 11.32 12.98
CA ALA A 15 -7.58 12.45 12.24
C ALA A 15 -6.58 11.97 11.19
N THR A 16 -5.74 11.01 11.55
CA THR A 16 -4.79 10.35 10.64
C THR A 16 -5.50 9.52 9.59
N HIS A 17 -6.57 8.81 9.94
CA HIS A 17 -7.45 8.12 8.98
C HIS A 17 -7.92 9.04 7.85
N LYS A 18 -8.46 10.20 8.20
CA LYS A 18 -8.96 11.17 7.21
C LYS A 18 -7.85 11.71 6.31
N ALA A 19 -6.70 12.02 6.88
CA ALA A 19 -5.55 12.51 6.14
C ALA A 19 -5.01 11.46 5.15
N ILE A 20 -4.84 10.22 5.61
CA ILE A 20 -4.39 9.10 4.79
C ILE A 20 -5.42 8.78 3.70
N SER A 21 -6.70 8.69 4.05
CA SER A 21 -7.77 8.42 3.10
C SER A 21 -7.79 9.44 1.96
N ARG A 22 -7.72 10.73 2.29
CA ARG A 22 -7.70 11.80 1.29
C ARG A 22 -6.47 11.73 0.39
N SER A 23 -5.30 11.52 0.96
CA SER A 23 -4.05 11.38 0.22
C SER A 23 -4.06 10.16 -0.70
N LEU A 24 -4.48 9.00 -0.19
CA LEU A 24 -4.58 7.77 -0.98
C LEU A 24 -5.61 7.89 -2.10
N THR A 25 -6.76 8.49 -1.84
CA THR A 25 -7.80 8.69 -2.87
C THR A 25 -7.25 9.52 -4.03
N GLY A 26 -6.53 10.60 -3.75
CA GLY A 26 -5.89 11.42 -4.79
C GLY A 26 -4.84 10.65 -5.59
N GLN A 27 -3.98 9.90 -4.91
CA GLN A 27 -2.94 9.09 -5.56
C GLN A 27 -3.54 7.95 -6.40
N LEU A 28 -4.59 7.31 -5.91
CA LEU A 28 -5.28 6.23 -6.62
C LEU A 28 -5.99 6.73 -7.87
N ASN A 29 -6.64 7.89 -7.81
CA ASN A 29 -7.22 8.51 -9.00
C ASN A 29 -6.16 8.71 -10.10
N GLN A 30 -5.02 9.31 -9.75
CA GLN A 30 -3.91 9.52 -10.68
C GLN A 30 -3.34 8.19 -11.19
N TYR A 31 -3.21 7.19 -10.34
CA TYR A 31 -2.69 5.88 -10.72
C TYR A 31 -3.62 5.14 -11.69
N VAL A 32 -4.92 5.14 -11.42
CA VAL A 32 -5.94 4.51 -12.27
C VAL A 32 -6.02 5.21 -13.63
N GLU A 33 -5.94 6.53 -13.66
CA GLU A 33 -5.93 7.31 -14.88
C GLU A 33 -4.67 7.06 -15.71
N ALA A 34 -3.50 7.11 -15.10
CA ALA A 34 -2.23 6.87 -15.76
C ALA A 34 -2.06 5.43 -16.27
N GLY A 35 -2.62 4.45 -15.56
CA GLY A 35 -2.57 3.03 -15.92
C GLY A 35 -3.50 2.64 -17.07
N GLN A 36 -4.38 3.53 -17.50
CA GLN A 36 -5.34 3.31 -18.59
C GLN A 36 -6.21 2.04 -18.41
N TYR A 37 -6.52 1.69 -17.17
CA TYR A 37 -7.42 0.57 -16.87
C TYR A 37 -8.84 0.80 -17.36
N PHE A 38 -9.26 2.06 -17.48
CA PHE A 38 -10.57 2.50 -17.93
C PHE A 38 -10.43 3.63 -18.95
N LYS A 39 -11.45 3.80 -19.79
CA LYS A 39 -11.45 4.84 -20.85
C LYS A 39 -11.40 6.25 -20.28
N GLN A 40 -12.06 6.46 -19.15
CA GLN A 40 -12.13 7.75 -18.47
C GLN A 40 -12.29 7.56 -16.97
N VAL A 41 -11.70 8.45 -16.20
CA VAL A 41 -11.86 8.53 -14.74
C VAL A 41 -12.65 9.80 -14.41
N SER A 42 -13.81 9.64 -13.79
CA SER A 42 -14.68 10.78 -13.37
C SER A 42 -14.49 11.06 -11.89
N GLU A 43 -14.73 12.29 -11.48
CA GLU A 43 -14.68 12.67 -10.06
C GLU A 43 -15.77 11.99 -9.25
N PHE A 44 -15.44 11.59 -8.04
CA PHE A 44 -16.39 11.06 -7.06
C PHE A 44 -16.86 12.19 -6.11
N PRO A 45 -18.12 12.25 -5.66
CA PRO A 45 -19.26 11.45 -6.10
C PRO A 45 -19.99 12.11 -7.31
N THR A 46 -20.10 11.38 -8.40
CA THR A 46 -20.88 11.80 -9.58
C THR A 46 -21.84 10.67 -9.93
N ARG A 47 -22.97 11.00 -10.57
CA ARG A 47 -23.93 9.99 -11.02
C ARG A 47 -23.26 9.04 -12.03
N LEU A 48 -23.36 7.75 -11.74
CA LEU A 48 -22.87 6.68 -12.64
C LEU A 48 -23.86 6.43 -13.77
N GLU A 49 -23.35 6.30 -14.99
CA GLU A 49 -24.10 5.86 -16.17
C GLU A 49 -24.10 4.31 -16.25
N GLU A 50 -24.74 3.74 -17.31
CA GLU A 50 -24.93 2.29 -17.43
C GLU A 50 -23.64 1.48 -17.50
N GLN A 51 -22.60 2.06 -18.11
CA GLN A 51 -21.30 1.41 -18.29
C GLN A 51 -20.24 1.85 -17.28
N ASP A 52 -20.63 2.73 -16.37
CA ASP A 52 -19.70 3.23 -15.37
C ASP A 52 -19.59 2.28 -14.19
N VAL A 53 -18.41 2.25 -13.60
CA VAL A 53 -18.12 1.45 -12.40
C VAL A 53 -17.55 2.33 -11.30
N LEU A 54 -17.79 1.91 -10.05
CA LEU A 54 -17.24 2.52 -8.85
C LEU A 54 -16.22 1.58 -8.24
N LEU A 55 -14.99 2.07 -8.08
CA LEU A 55 -13.91 1.36 -7.41
C LEU A 55 -13.89 1.75 -5.94
N LYS A 56 -14.00 0.77 -5.06
CA LYS A 56 -13.92 0.95 -3.61
C LYS A 56 -12.70 0.22 -3.07
N PHE A 57 -11.69 0.99 -2.64
CA PHE A 57 -10.51 0.47 -1.97
C PHE A 57 -10.68 0.53 -0.46
N ASN A 58 -10.33 -0.54 0.22
CA ASN A 58 -10.27 -0.60 1.67
C ASN A 58 -8.89 -1.10 2.11
N MET A 59 -8.18 -0.29 2.86
CA MET A 59 -6.88 -0.66 3.44
C MET A 59 -7.10 -1.32 4.79
N THR A 60 -6.83 -2.62 4.86
CA THR A 60 -7.04 -3.44 6.07
C THR A 60 -5.81 -3.54 6.94
N SER A 61 -4.62 -3.28 6.38
CA SER A 61 -3.36 -3.19 7.11
C SER A 61 -2.43 -2.17 6.47
N LEU A 62 -1.91 -1.25 7.26
CA LEU A 62 -0.94 -0.22 6.87
C LEU A 62 0.11 -0.12 7.97
N LYS A 63 1.02 -1.09 8.06
CA LYS A 63 2.07 -1.14 9.08
C LYS A 63 3.43 -1.00 8.44
N GLY A 64 4.23 -0.08 8.98
CA GLY A 64 5.64 0.03 8.68
C GLY A 64 6.38 0.31 9.97
N HIS A 65 7.39 -0.49 10.30
CA HIS A 65 8.15 -0.36 11.52
C HIS A 65 9.63 -0.59 11.27
N ARG A 66 10.47 0.25 11.91
CA ARG A 66 11.90 0.06 11.97
C ARG A 66 12.29 -0.25 13.40
N GLY A 67 12.80 -1.46 13.62
CA GLY A 67 13.30 -1.92 14.90
C GLY A 67 14.80 -2.18 14.88
N PRO A 68 15.47 -2.24 16.04
CA PRO A 68 16.88 -2.63 16.10
C PRO A 68 17.05 -4.08 15.64
N HIS A 69 18.10 -4.33 14.85
CA HIS A 69 18.44 -5.70 14.45
C HIS A 69 18.94 -6.49 15.66
N PRO A 70 18.42 -7.72 15.90
CA PRO A 70 18.78 -8.51 17.09
C PRO A 70 20.28 -8.78 17.24
N GLY A 71 21.01 -8.87 16.10
CA GLY A 71 22.44 -9.12 16.07
C GLY A 71 23.32 -7.88 16.22
N TYR A 72 22.76 -6.66 16.22
CA TYR A 72 23.55 -5.42 16.20
C TYR A 72 24.42 -5.26 17.47
N PHE A 73 23.83 -5.30 18.65
CA PHE A 73 24.59 -5.14 19.89
C PHE A 73 25.61 -6.25 20.13
N PRO A 74 25.25 -7.54 20.03
CA PRO A 74 26.23 -8.61 20.14
C PRO A 74 27.33 -8.52 19.09
N GLY A 75 26.98 -8.24 17.83
CA GLY A 75 27.92 -8.11 16.73
C GLY A 75 28.89 -6.94 16.93
N ALA A 76 28.38 -5.76 17.30
CA ALA A 76 29.18 -4.56 17.56
C ALA A 76 30.12 -4.74 18.76
N LEU A 77 29.68 -5.37 19.84
CA LEU A 77 30.49 -5.68 21.00
C LEU A 77 31.63 -6.67 20.72
N LEU A 78 31.32 -7.74 19.97
CA LEU A 78 32.31 -8.79 19.65
C LEU A 78 33.38 -8.30 18.67
N THR A 79 33.03 -7.41 17.77
CA THR A 79 33.91 -6.96 16.68
C THR A 79 34.49 -5.56 16.88
N LEU A 80 34.30 -4.95 18.06
CA LEU A 80 34.81 -3.62 18.37
C LEU A 80 34.45 -2.60 17.26
N THR A 81 33.15 -2.57 16.87
CA THR A 81 32.61 -1.71 15.82
C THR A 81 32.87 -2.13 14.36
N VAL A 82 33.69 -3.15 14.12
CA VAL A 82 33.90 -3.68 12.75
C VAL A 82 32.57 -4.06 12.08
N TRP A 83 31.56 -4.47 12.86
CA TRP A 83 30.22 -4.75 12.38
C TRP A 83 29.62 -3.64 11.50
N ILE A 84 29.82 -2.39 11.89
CA ILE A 84 29.36 -1.22 11.12
C ILE A 84 30.18 -1.05 9.84
N TRP A 85 31.51 -1.25 9.91
CA TRP A 85 32.40 -1.12 8.75
C TRP A 85 32.13 -2.14 7.66
N VAL A 86 31.72 -3.35 8.01
CA VAL A 86 31.30 -4.37 7.04
C VAL A 86 29.82 -4.24 6.64
N ASN A 87 29.19 -3.12 6.98
CA ASN A 87 27.77 -2.84 6.72
C ASN A 87 26.84 -3.91 7.31
N GLY A 88 27.16 -4.38 8.51
CA GLY A 88 26.27 -5.29 9.25
C GLY A 88 24.91 -4.65 9.53
N PRO A 89 23.82 -5.41 9.53
CA PRO A 89 22.48 -4.87 9.71
C PRO A 89 22.30 -4.27 11.11
N ILE A 90 21.84 -3.00 11.15
CA ILE A 90 21.57 -2.24 12.38
C ILE A 90 20.09 -2.29 12.72
N TYR A 91 19.25 -2.16 11.71
CA TYR A 91 17.80 -2.13 11.82
C TYR A 91 17.14 -3.22 11.00
N VAL A 92 15.93 -3.57 11.40
CA VAL A 92 15.00 -4.38 10.60
C VAL A 92 13.80 -3.53 10.28
N ASP A 93 13.54 -3.34 8.99
CA ASP A 93 12.32 -2.71 8.49
C ASP A 93 11.28 -3.80 8.23
N THR A 94 10.13 -3.70 8.85
CA THR A 94 8.98 -4.56 8.62
C THR A 94 7.86 -3.78 7.95
N PHE A 95 7.26 -4.37 6.93
CA PHE A 95 6.13 -3.80 6.19
C PHE A 95 5.00 -4.82 6.13
N ASP A 96 3.81 -4.38 6.43
CA ASP A 96 2.59 -5.15 6.29
C ASP A 96 1.53 -4.24 5.69
N VAL A 97 1.26 -4.42 4.40
CA VAL A 97 0.27 -3.66 3.65
C VAL A 97 -0.73 -4.63 3.04
N ALA A 98 -1.99 -4.47 3.40
CA ALA A 98 -3.07 -5.28 2.89
C ALA A 98 -4.26 -4.43 2.52
N GLY A 99 -5.00 -4.87 1.50
CA GLY A 99 -6.20 -4.16 1.07
C GLY A 99 -7.12 -5.00 0.23
N ASP A 100 -8.32 -4.50 0.09
CA ASP A 100 -9.39 -5.03 -0.73
C ASP A 100 -9.76 -4.02 -1.80
N LEU A 101 -10.14 -4.50 -2.98
CA LEU A 101 -10.81 -3.73 -4.02
C LEU A 101 -12.13 -4.38 -4.37
N VAL A 102 -13.20 -3.59 -4.36
CA VAL A 102 -14.51 -3.98 -4.86
C VAL A 102 -14.88 -3.05 -6.01
N ILE A 103 -15.33 -3.62 -7.12
CA ILE A 103 -15.87 -2.90 -8.26
C ILE A 103 -17.38 -3.11 -8.28
N GLU A 104 -18.13 -2.01 -8.22
CA GLU A 104 -19.60 -2.00 -8.22
C GLU A 104 -20.16 -1.30 -9.45
N ASP A 105 -21.35 -1.74 -9.87
CA ASP A 105 -22.13 -1.03 -10.86
C ASP A 105 -22.90 0.17 -10.26
N ARG A 106 -23.66 0.89 -11.10
CA ARG A 106 -24.50 2.02 -10.66
C ARG A 106 -25.59 1.66 -9.64
N ASN A 107 -25.95 0.38 -9.54
CA ASN A 107 -26.98 -0.12 -8.63
C ASN A 107 -26.39 -0.63 -7.31
N GLY A 108 -25.07 -0.61 -7.14
CA GLY A 108 -24.37 -1.13 -5.98
C GLY A 108 -24.11 -2.64 -6.01
N ASN A 109 -24.31 -3.29 -7.17
CA ASN A 109 -23.98 -4.71 -7.30
C ASN A 109 -22.47 -4.88 -7.51
N THR A 110 -21.88 -5.83 -6.79
CA THR A 110 -20.46 -6.16 -6.94
C THR A 110 -20.24 -6.91 -8.26
N LEU A 111 -19.45 -6.31 -9.14
CA LEU A 111 -19.05 -6.91 -10.41
C LEU A 111 -17.76 -7.73 -10.25
N ALA A 112 -16.80 -7.23 -9.50
CA ALA A 112 -15.54 -7.91 -9.24
C ALA A 112 -15.00 -7.53 -7.87
N SER A 113 -14.16 -8.40 -7.28
CA SER A 113 -13.44 -8.12 -6.05
C SER A 113 -12.07 -8.77 -6.04
N ALA A 114 -11.13 -8.14 -5.38
CA ALA A 114 -9.78 -8.64 -5.18
C ALA A 114 -9.30 -8.35 -3.77
N LYS A 115 -8.38 -9.18 -3.26
CA LYS A 115 -7.68 -9.00 -1.98
C LYS A 115 -6.21 -9.26 -2.18
N GLN A 116 -5.37 -8.40 -1.62
CA GLN A 116 -3.93 -8.55 -1.68
C GLN A 116 -3.28 -8.18 -0.35
N GLU A 117 -2.19 -8.85 -0.05
CA GLU A 117 -1.37 -8.58 1.13
C GLU A 117 0.10 -8.70 0.74
N VAL A 118 0.91 -7.73 1.18
CA VAL A 118 2.36 -7.75 1.04
C VAL A 118 3.00 -7.59 2.41
N LYS A 119 3.78 -8.59 2.81
CA LYS A 119 4.61 -8.58 4.01
C LYS A 119 6.07 -8.64 3.60
N LEU A 120 6.88 -7.78 4.15
CA LEU A 120 8.31 -7.72 3.88
C LEU A 120 9.07 -7.44 5.18
N GLU A 121 10.17 -8.14 5.35
CA GLU A 121 11.17 -7.86 6.37
C GLU A 121 12.50 -7.60 5.68
N ARG A 122 13.15 -6.49 6.03
CA ARG A 122 14.40 -6.07 5.40
C ARG A 122 15.42 -5.64 6.42
N ASN A 123 16.62 -6.21 6.33
CA ASN A 123 17.76 -5.79 7.13
C ASN A 123 18.39 -4.51 6.55
N VAL A 124 18.70 -3.55 7.42
CA VAL A 124 19.24 -2.24 7.04
C VAL A 124 20.57 -2.01 7.73
N GLY A 125 21.62 -1.78 6.93
CA GLY A 125 22.94 -1.37 7.39
C GLY A 125 23.17 0.14 7.23
N LEU A 126 24.21 0.67 7.88
CA LEU A 126 24.54 2.11 7.91
C LEU A 126 24.78 2.72 6.52
N TYR A 127 25.36 1.96 5.60
CA TYR A 127 25.69 2.42 4.25
C TYR A 127 24.58 2.12 3.23
N GLY A 128 23.49 1.48 3.66
CA GLY A 128 22.32 1.26 2.82
C GLY A 128 21.53 2.56 2.58
N ARG A 129 21.00 2.74 1.37
CA ARG A 129 20.12 3.89 1.06
C ARG A 129 18.95 4.00 2.02
N GLU A 130 18.44 2.87 2.44
CA GLU A 130 17.27 2.73 3.31
C GLU A 130 17.51 3.29 4.71
N TYR A 131 18.76 3.33 5.15
CA TYR A 131 19.10 3.92 6.44
C TYR A 131 18.80 5.42 6.49
N TRP A 132 19.17 6.14 5.41
CA TRP A 132 19.09 7.60 5.32
C TRP A 132 17.76 8.11 4.76
N ALA A 133 17.07 7.29 3.97
CA ALA A 133 15.82 7.66 3.32
C ALA A 133 14.75 6.57 3.55
N PRO A 134 14.21 6.44 4.76
CA PRO A 134 13.22 5.40 5.06
C PRO A 134 11.86 5.75 4.44
N THR A 135 11.59 5.22 3.24
CA THR A 135 10.26 5.28 2.61
C THR A 135 9.45 4.06 3.04
N LEU A 136 9.03 4.03 4.31
CA LEU A 136 8.38 2.87 4.89
C LEU A 136 7.03 2.58 4.22
N GLY A 137 6.95 1.45 3.52
CA GLY A 137 5.72 0.88 2.98
C GLY A 137 5.24 1.47 1.64
N ALA A 138 5.81 2.57 1.11
CA ALA A 138 5.34 3.16 -0.14
C ALA A 138 5.47 2.23 -1.37
N PRO A 139 6.60 1.53 -1.61
CA PRO A 139 6.70 0.56 -2.70
C PRO A 139 5.72 -0.61 -2.53
N GLN A 140 5.51 -1.08 -1.31
CA GLN A 140 4.60 -2.18 -0.99
C GLN A 140 3.14 -1.77 -1.21
N LEU A 141 2.77 -0.55 -0.85
CA LEU A 141 1.44 0.00 -1.12
C LEU A 141 1.17 0.06 -2.63
N ARG A 142 2.12 0.53 -3.43
CA ARG A 142 2.01 0.54 -4.89
C ARG A 142 1.85 -0.87 -5.46
N GLN A 143 2.60 -1.83 -4.94
CA GLN A 143 2.51 -3.23 -5.35
C GLN A 143 1.12 -3.80 -5.05
N VAL A 144 0.58 -3.58 -3.86
CA VAL A 144 -0.77 -4.03 -3.47
C VAL A 144 -1.81 -3.41 -4.39
N VAL A 145 -1.76 -2.10 -4.64
CA VAL A 145 -2.70 -1.41 -5.53
C VAL A 145 -2.64 -1.95 -6.95
N ALA A 146 -1.44 -2.14 -7.51
CA ALA A 146 -1.27 -2.72 -8.85
C ALA A 146 -1.87 -4.12 -8.95
N GLN A 147 -1.58 -4.99 -8.00
CA GLN A 147 -2.11 -6.35 -7.96
C GLN A 147 -3.63 -6.39 -7.78
N LEU A 148 -4.19 -5.51 -6.95
CA LEU A 148 -5.64 -5.38 -6.77
C LEU A 148 -6.33 -4.97 -8.08
N LEU A 149 -5.80 -3.97 -8.77
CA LEU A 149 -6.34 -3.49 -10.04
C LEU A 149 -6.22 -4.55 -11.12
N ASP A 150 -5.07 -5.19 -11.26
CA ASP A 150 -4.85 -6.24 -12.26
C ASP A 150 -5.79 -7.42 -12.04
N ASP A 151 -5.91 -7.92 -10.82
CA ASP A 151 -6.76 -9.06 -10.48
C ASP A 151 -8.26 -8.73 -10.66
N ALA A 152 -8.71 -7.58 -10.18
CA ALA A 152 -10.09 -7.16 -10.29
C ALA A 152 -10.51 -6.88 -11.74
N THR A 153 -9.65 -6.24 -12.54
CA THR A 153 -9.96 -5.96 -13.96
C THR A 153 -9.97 -7.21 -14.81
N VAL A 154 -9.11 -8.19 -14.54
CA VAL A 154 -9.16 -9.51 -15.19
C VAL A 154 -10.47 -10.24 -14.86
N LYS A 155 -10.93 -10.18 -13.62
CA LYS A 155 -12.22 -10.78 -13.22
C LYS A 155 -13.40 -10.07 -13.88
N LEU A 156 -13.35 -8.73 -13.97
CA LEU A 156 -14.38 -7.94 -14.63
C LEU A 156 -14.49 -8.27 -16.13
N ALA A 157 -13.35 -8.45 -16.81
CA ALA A 157 -13.31 -8.77 -18.23
C ALA A 157 -13.82 -10.18 -18.60
N LYS A 158 -13.91 -11.06 -17.60
CA LYS A 158 -14.43 -12.44 -17.76
C LYS A 158 -15.95 -12.55 -17.62
N GLN A 159 -16.60 -11.48 -17.21
CA GLN A 159 -18.06 -11.39 -17.09
C GLN A 159 -18.67 -10.89 -18.40
#